data_13c6c6a82ce824761d258cae3f4b0e7b
#
_entry.id   13c6c6a82ce824761d258cae3f4b0e7b
#
_cell.length_a   1.000
_cell.length_b   1.000
_cell.length_c   1.000
_cell.angle_alpha   90.00
_cell.angle_beta   90.00
_cell.angle_gamma   90.00
#
_symmetry.space_group_name_H-M   'P 1'
#
loop_
_entity.id
_entity.type
_entity.pdbx_description
1 polymer ?
#
loop_
_entity_poly.entity_id
_entity_poly.type
_entity_poly.pdbx_seq_one_letter_code
_entity_poly.pdbx_strand_id
1 'polypeptide(L)'
;MKYSAIALSMVSLLALSACDSAPQSSAPASTEKGASITLAQAVNHDDRTPAYVQRDEYRHPQQTLEFFELEPSMTVVEIWPGGGYYSEILAPYLANEGTFYAAHFPEETQSDYYQRSLTKFKERLTSEAVFGNVQLTQFAPVTPLETDIAPPSSADRILTFRNLHNWYMNGGEEAVLSAFRQFHQALVPDGVLGVVDHRLPEAAADDAMANSGYVKESWVIELAEQAGFELVESSEINANPKDTADHPNGVWNLPPTLNVEEGDDASVYEAIGESDRFTLKFRKPVQ
;
A
#
# COMPACT_ATOMS: atom_id res chain seq x y z
N MET A 1 107.85 11.04 17.02
CA MET A 1 108.34 9.64 17.07
C MET A 1 107.34 8.77 17.81
N LYS A 2 106.98 7.71 17.25
CA LYS A 2 106.12 6.62 17.63
C LYS A 2 104.72 6.60 16.93
N TYR A 3 104.71 5.78 15.91
CA TYR A 3 103.52 5.38 15.22
C TYR A 3 102.78 4.28 16.02
N SER A 4 101.47 4.35 16.14
CA SER A 4 100.64 3.23 16.59
C SER A 4 99.52 3.02 15.62
N ALA A 5 99.51 1.84 15.04
CA ALA A 5 98.48 1.35 14.13
C ALA A 5 97.17 1.02 14.88
N ILE A 6 96.06 1.41 14.32
CA ILE A 6 94.74 1.08 14.78
C ILE A 6 94.09 0.14 13.77
N ALA A 7 93.80 -1.07 14.22
CA ALA A 7 93.12 -2.10 13.46
C ALA A 7 91.61 -1.77 13.29
N LEU A 8 91.12 -1.89 12.06
CA LEU A 8 89.70 -1.66 11.68
C LEU A 8 88.94 -2.98 11.81
N SER A 9 88.12 -3.06 12.78
CA SER A 9 87.19 -4.19 12.92
C SER A 9 85.86 -3.91 12.21
N MET A 10 85.56 -4.68 11.16
CA MET A 10 84.27 -4.64 10.44
C MET A 10 83.23 -5.39 11.34
N VAL A 11 82.21 -4.65 11.74
CA VAL A 11 80.97 -5.20 12.35
C VAL A 11 79.93 -5.26 11.28
N SER A 12 79.46 -6.47 10.90
CA SER A 12 78.38 -6.73 10.02
C SER A 12 77.04 -6.55 10.74
N LEU A 13 76.28 -5.52 10.45
CA LEU A 13 74.85 -5.37 10.90
C LEU A 13 73.98 -6.25 10.02
N LEU A 14 73.35 -7.28 10.59
CA LEU A 14 72.19 -7.95 10.03
C LEU A 14 70.96 -7.07 10.30
N ALA A 15 70.38 -6.50 9.27
CA ALA A 15 69.09 -5.84 9.32
C ALA A 15 67.97 -6.90 9.30
N LEU A 16 67.29 -7.11 10.43
CA LEU A 16 66.02 -7.82 10.48
C LEU A 16 64.93 -6.91 9.98
N SER A 17 64.36 -7.19 8.80
CA SER A 17 63.14 -6.55 8.29
C SER A 17 61.97 -7.13 9.04
N ALA A 18 61.46 -6.43 10.04
CA ALA A 18 60.12 -6.70 10.62
C ALA A 18 59.07 -6.19 9.64
N CYS A 19 58.33 -7.12 9.01
CA CYS A 19 57.09 -6.77 8.30
C CYS A 19 56.04 -6.43 9.34
N ASP A 20 55.76 -5.15 9.50
CA ASP A 20 54.67 -4.63 10.27
C ASP A 20 53.39 -4.81 9.43
N SER A 21 52.62 -5.88 9.72
CA SER A 21 51.31 -6.11 9.10
C SER A 21 50.29 -5.22 9.82
N ALA A 22 50.06 -4.05 9.26
CA ALA A 22 48.93 -3.22 9.68
C ALA A 22 47.61 -4.01 9.55
N PRO A 23 46.70 -3.94 10.53
CA PRO A 23 45.42 -4.56 10.39
C PRO A 23 44.65 -3.90 9.25
N GLN A 24 44.35 -4.67 8.19
CA GLN A 24 43.39 -4.25 7.17
C GLN A 24 42.03 -4.03 7.87
N SER A 25 41.67 -2.76 7.95
CA SER A 25 40.30 -2.36 8.25
C SER A 25 39.39 -2.97 7.17
N SER A 26 38.67 -4.02 7.53
CA SER A 26 37.60 -4.53 6.68
C SER A 26 36.55 -3.41 6.60
N ALA A 27 36.47 -2.78 5.43
CA ALA A 27 35.31 -1.94 5.10
C ALA A 27 34.04 -2.75 5.35
N PRO A 28 32.98 -2.15 5.93
CA PRO A 28 31.71 -2.85 6.07
C PRO A 28 31.30 -3.35 4.69
N ALA A 29 30.97 -4.63 4.59
CA ALA A 29 30.41 -5.21 3.38
C ALA A 29 29.20 -4.35 2.98
N SER A 30 29.26 -3.72 1.82
CA SER A 30 28.10 -3.14 1.19
C SER A 30 27.13 -4.32 1.01
N THR A 31 26.04 -4.34 1.78
CA THR A 31 24.90 -5.20 1.49
C THR A 31 24.48 -4.83 0.06
N GLU A 32 24.78 -5.71 -0.89
CA GLU A 32 24.22 -5.59 -2.23
C GLU A 32 22.70 -5.56 -2.06
N LYS A 33 22.08 -4.40 -2.36
CA LYS A 33 20.64 -4.34 -2.50
C LYS A 33 20.24 -5.38 -3.54
N GLY A 34 19.35 -6.29 -3.19
CA GLY A 34 18.81 -7.27 -4.14
C GLY A 34 18.29 -6.55 -5.40
N ALA A 35 18.27 -7.24 -6.53
CA ALA A 35 17.72 -6.66 -7.75
C ALA A 35 16.22 -6.36 -7.53
N SER A 36 15.76 -5.18 -7.98
CA SER A 36 14.35 -4.82 -7.94
C SER A 36 13.54 -5.77 -8.84
N ILE A 37 12.40 -6.22 -8.35
CA ILE A 37 11.50 -7.08 -9.11
C ILE A 37 10.54 -6.23 -9.93
N THR A 38 10.06 -6.76 -11.06
CA THR A 38 9.01 -6.11 -11.85
C THR A 38 7.66 -6.23 -11.16
N LEU A 39 6.69 -5.36 -11.52
CA LEU A 39 5.33 -5.44 -10.99
C LEU A 39 4.69 -6.81 -11.30
N ALA A 40 4.90 -7.34 -12.51
CA ALA A 40 4.44 -8.68 -12.87
C ALA A 40 5.04 -9.78 -11.97
N GLN A 41 6.30 -9.67 -11.57
CA GLN A 41 6.92 -10.60 -10.63
C GLN A 41 6.34 -10.44 -9.22
N ALA A 42 6.04 -9.22 -8.78
CA ALA A 42 5.40 -8.98 -7.50
C ALA A 42 3.97 -9.54 -7.44
N VAL A 43 3.20 -9.37 -8.51
CA VAL A 43 1.84 -9.95 -8.63
C VAL A 43 1.87 -11.48 -8.64
N ASN A 44 2.90 -12.10 -9.23
CA ASN A 44 3.05 -13.55 -9.28
C ASN A 44 4.03 -14.09 -8.23
N HIS A 45 4.26 -13.36 -7.13
CA HIS A 45 5.18 -13.78 -6.09
C HIS A 45 4.67 -15.04 -5.36
N ASP A 46 5.56 -16.02 -5.15
CA ASP A 46 5.20 -17.31 -4.57
C ASP A 46 4.69 -17.21 -3.11
N ASP A 47 5.10 -16.17 -2.38
CA ASP A 47 4.69 -15.94 -0.99
C ASP A 47 3.29 -15.30 -0.86
N ARG A 48 2.59 -15.01 -1.96
CA ARG A 48 1.23 -14.48 -1.91
C ARG A 48 0.25 -15.53 -1.40
N THR A 49 -0.67 -15.09 -0.55
CA THR A 49 -1.75 -15.94 -0.01
C THR A 49 -2.59 -16.53 -1.15
N PRO A 50 -2.69 -17.87 -1.29
CA PRO A 50 -3.43 -18.49 -2.42
C PRO A 50 -4.87 -18.02 -2.56
N ALA A 51 -5.58 -17.77 -1.44
CA ALA A 51 -6.93 -17.22 -1.45
C ALA A 51 -7.00 -15.78 -2.00
N TYR A 52 -5.88 -15.02 -1.96
CA TYR A 52 -5.80 -13.71 -2.59
C TYR A 52 -5.51 -13.82 -4.07
N VAL A 53 -4.63 -14.71 -4.48
CA VAL A 53 -4.32 -14.97 -5.89
C VAL A 53 -5.58 -15.38 -6.67
N GLN A 54 -6.46 -16.20 -6.08
CA GLN A 54 -7.75 -16.57 -6.68
C GLN A 54 -8.68 -15.36 -6.96
N ARG A 55 -8.44 -14.23 -6.34
CA ARG A 55 -9.22 -13.00 -6.52
C ARG A 55 -8.65 -12.07 -7.58
N ASP A 56 -7.48 -12.38 -8.11
CA ASP A 56 -6.82 -11.56 -9.15
C ASP A 56 -7.67 -11.47 -10.42
N GLU A 57 -8.46 -12.51 -10.73
CA GLU A 57 -9.39 -12.52 -11.86
C GLU A 57 -10.50 -11.44 -11.76
N TYR A 58 -10.81 -10.97 -10.54
CA TYR A 58 -11.79 -9.91 -10.30
C TYR A 58 -11.14 -8.55 -10.00
N ARG A 59 -9.86 -8.53 -9.61
CA ARG A 59 -9.19 -7.35 -9.08
C ARG A 59 -8.11 -6.78 -9.97
N HIS A 60 -7.73 -7.55 -11.01
CA HIS A 60 -6.75 -7.16 -12.02
C HIS A 60 -5.57 -6.37 -11.45
N PRO A 61 -4.84 -6.91 -10.42
CA PRO A 61 -3.93 -6.12 -9.61
C PRO A 61 -2.80 -5.49 -10.43
N GLN A 62 -2.26 -6.20 -11.43
CA GLN A 62 -1.21 -5.65 -12.28
C GLN A 62 -1.72 -4.44 -13.05
N GLN A 63 -2.83 -4.60 -13.78
CA GLN A 63 -3.40 -3.53 -14.61
C GLN A 63 -3.85 -2.33 -13.74
N THR A 64 -4.40 -2.60 -12.55
CA THR A 64 -4.81 -1.56 -11.60
C THR A 64 -3.62 -0.73 -11.11
N LEU A 65 -2.52 -1.38 -10.74
CA LEU A 65 -1.32 -0.68 -10.25
C LEU A 65 -0.55 0.01 -11.39
N GLU A 66 -0.54 -0.57 -12.60
CA GLU A 66 -0.02 0.10 -13.80
C GLU A 66 -0.83 1.35 -14.16
N PHE A 67 -2.16 1.30 -14.06
CA PHE A 67 -3.04 2.45 -14.26
C PHE A 67 -2.74 3.59 -13.27
N PHE A 68 -2.37 3.28 -12.02
CA PHE A 68 -1.92 4.27 -11.04
C PHE A 68 -0.45 4.69 -11.22
N GLU A 69 0.19 4.29 -12.31
CA GLU A 69 1.57 4.69 -12.67
C GLU A 69 2.57 4.35 -11.56
N LEU A 70 2.48 3.13 -11.00
CA LEU A 70 3.33 2.70 -9.89
C LEU A 70 4.74 2.37 -10.37
N GLU A 71 5.76 2.91 -9.69
CA GLU A 71 7.17 2.61 -9.95
C GLU A 71 7.89 2.13 -8.67
N PRO A 72 8.95 1.29 -8.78
CA PRO A 72 9.57 0.64 -7.62
C PRO A 72 10.33 1.60 -6.69
N SER A 73 10.65 2.81 -7.15
CA SER A 73 11.37 3.83 -6.37
C SER A 73 10.47 4.78 -5.58
N MET A 74 9.15 4.64 -5.72
CA MET A 74 8.16 5.55 -5.14
C MET A 74 7.95 5.34 -3.64
N THR A 75 7.49 6.40 -2.99
CA THR A 75 6.86 6.35 -1.68
C THR A 75 5.37 6.11 -1.87
N VAL A 76 4.88 4.97 -1.42
CA VAL A 76 3.48 4.54 -1.60
C VAL A 76 2.80 4.36 -0.25
N VAL A 77 1.57 4.84 -0.13
CA VAL A 77 0.70 4.61 1.03
C VAL A 77 -0.50 3.79 0.60
N GLU A 78 -0.74 2.66 1.24
CA GLU A 78 -2.00 1.92 1.14
C GLU A 78 -2.88 2.25 2.34
N ILE A 79 -4.10 2.72 2.08
CA ILE A 79 -5.07 3.09 3.11
C ILE A 79 -5.95 1.89 3.46
N TRP A 80 -5.99 1.55 4.76
CA TRP A 80 -6.76 0.44 5.30
C TRP A 80 -6.56 -0.86 4.50
N PRO A 81 -5.33 -1.42 4.51
CA PRO A 81 -4.98 -2.62 3.76
C PRO A 81 -5.81 -3.85 4.12
N GLY A 82 -6.52 -3.82 5.25
CA GLY A 82 -7.31 -4.93 5.76
C GLY A 82 -6.43 -6.15 6.01
N GLY A 83 -6.67 -7.25 5.29
CA GLY A 83 -5.83 -8.45 5.37
C GLY A 83 -4.55 -8.40 4.57
N GLY A 84 -4.28 -7.33 3.78
CA GLY A 84 -3.03 -7.14 3.05
C GLY A 84 -3.01 -7.68 1.61
N TYR A 85 -4.15 -7.72 0.92
CA TYR A 85 -4.19 -8.20 -0.47
C TYR A 85 -3.22 -7.45 -1.39
N TYR A 86 -3.30 -6.11 -1.44
CA TYR A 86 -2.35 -5.31 -2.22
C TYR A 86 -1.00 -5.17 -1.51
N SER A 87 -0.98 -5.20 -0.18
CA SER A 87 0.27 -5.14 0.59
C SER A 87 1.24 -6.28 0.23
N GLU A 88 0.74 -7.50 -0.07
CA GLU A 88 1.56 -8.64 -0.52
C GLU A 88 2.23 -8.40 -1.89
N ILE A 89 1.72 -7.45 -2.68
CA ILE A 89 2.27 -7.04 -3.97
C ILE A 89 3.19 -5.82 -3.79
N LEU A 90 2.70 -4.81 -3.06
CA LEU A 90 3.40 -3.54 -2.87
C LEU A 90 4.69 -3.70 -2.06
N ALA A 91 4.66 -4.54 -1.01
CA ALA A 91 5.82 -4.72 -0.14
C ALA A 91 7.06 -5.24 -0.89
N PRO A 92 7.01 -6.38 -1.62
CA PRO A 92 8.17 -6.86 -2.37
C PRO A 92 8.53 -5.96 -3.56
N TYR A 93 7.54 -5.30 -4.20
CA TYR A 93 7.81 -4.42 -5.33
C TYR A 93 8.61 -3.17 -4.92
N LEU A 94 8.32 -2.60 -3.76
CA LEU A 94 8.97 -1.38 -3.25
C LEU A 94 10.19 -1.66 -2.37
N ALA A 95 10.48 -2.92 -2.05
CA ALA A 95 11.43 -3.30 -1.01
C ALA A 95 12.84 -2.76 -1.19
N ASN A 96 13.31 -2.64 -2.43
CA ASN A 96 14.71 -2.30 -2.73
C ASN A 96 14.96 -0.81 -2.95
N GLU A 97 14.00 -0.07 -3.50
CA GLU A 97 14.22 1.31 -3.93
C GLU A 97 13.19 2.28 -3.35
N GLY A 98 11.98 1.81 -3.05
CA GLY A 98 10.86 2.61 -2.59
C GLY A 98 10.66 2.61 -1.08
N THR A 99 9.56 3.22 -0.69
CA THR A 99 9.06 3.22 0.69
C THR A 99 7.58 2.83 0.69
N PHE A 100 7.20 1.89 1.55
CA PHE A 100 5.81 1.46 1.66
C PHE A 100 5.25 1.72 3.07
N TYR A 101 4.19 2.54 3.12
CA TYR A 101 3.38 2.79 4.31
C TYR A 101 2.06 2.04 4.22
N ALA A 102 1.76 1.22 5.22
CA ALA A 102 0.46 0.59 5.41
C ALA A 102 -0.31 1.37 6.48
N ALA A 103 -1.14 2.33 6.07
CA ALA A 103 -1.94 3.17 6.96
C ALA A 103 -3.20 2.41 7.38
N HIS A 104 -3.08 1.62 8.46
CA HIS A 104 -4.11 0.72 8.95
C HIS A 104 -5.09 1.41 9.92
N PHE A 105 -5.99 0.66 10.52
CA PHE A 105 -6.91 1.15 11.54
C PHE A 105 -6.16 1.69 12.77
N PRO A 106 -6.70 2.73 13.44
CA PRO A 106 -6.12 3.22 14.68
C PRO A 106 -6.06 2.16 15.77
N GLU A 107 -5.00 2.20 16.59
CA GLU A 107 -4.87 1.29 17.76
C GLU A 107 -5.97 1.52 18.80
N GLU A 108 -6.39 2.77 18.98
CA GLU A 108 -7.42 3.18 19.94
C GLU A 108 -8.84 3.14 19.36
N THR A 109 -9.12 2.18 18.47
CA THR A 109 -10.47 2.02 17.91
C THR A 109 -11.39 1.29 18.88
N GLN A 110 -12.69 1.68 18.90
CA GLN A 110 -13.73 1.00 19.67
C GLN A 110 -14.36 -0.18 18.90
N SER A 111 -14.00 -0.39 17.64
CA SER A 111 -14.51 -1.48 16.81
C SER A 111 -13.69 -2.75 17.03
N ASP A 112 -14.32 -3.78 17.56
CA ASP A 112 -13.71 -5.13 17.68
C ASP A 112 -13.21 -5.67 16.33
N TYR A 113 -13.90 -5.35 15.25
CA TYR A 113 -13.48 -5.75 13.90
C TYR A 113 -12.16 -5.09 13.52
N TYR A 114 -12.04 -3.77 13.72
CA TYR A 114 -10.83 -3.03 13.38
C TYR A 114 -9.64 -3.47 14.26
N GLN A 115 -9.88 -3.69 15.55
CA GLN A 115 -8.86 -4.21 16.48
C GLN A 115 -8.34 -5.58 16.03
N ARG A 116 -9.24 -6.53 15.73
CA ARG A 116 -8.85 -7.86 15.26
C ARG A 116 -8.12 -7.81 13.92
N SER A 117 -8.56 -6.96 12.99
CA SER A 117 -7.92 -6.81 11.69
C SER A 117 -6.50 -6.25 11.82
N LEU A 118 -6.32 -5.18 12.60
CA LEU A 118 -5.02 -4.59 12.87
C LEU A 118 -4.08 -5.60 13.56
N THR A 119 -4.57 -6.34 14.55
CA THR A 119 -3.78 -7.36 15.26
C THR A 119 -3.27 -8.43 14.30
N LYS A 120 -4.15 -8.97 13.45
CA LYS A 120 -3.76 -9.95 12.43
C LYS A 120 -2.74 -9.40 11.43
N PHE A 121 -2.92 -8.15 11.01
CA PHE A 121 -1.96 -7.53 10.10
C PHE A 121 -0.58 -7.33 10.75
N LYS A 122 -0.53 -6.89 12.01
CA LYS A 122 0.72 -6.81 12.80
C LYS A 122 1.43 -8.16 12.94
N GLU A 123 0.66 -9.24 13.19
CA GLU A 123 1.20 -10.60 13.23
C GLU A 123 1.84 -10.99 11.88
N ARG A 124 1.17 -10.70 10.77
CA ARG A 124 1.70 -10.95 9.42
C ARG A 124 2.98 -10.16 9.15
N LEU A 125 3.03 -8.87 9.49
CA LEU A 125 4.23 -8.04 9.33
C LEU A 125 5.45 -8.62 10.05
N THR A 126 5.26 -9.35 11.14
CA THR A 126 6.36 -9.92 11.93
C THR A 126 6.72 -11.34 11.55
N SER A 127 5.79 -12.11 10.97
CA SER A 127 5.96 -13.54 10.70
C SER A 127 6.17 -13.88 9.23
N GLU A 128 5.77 -13.02 8.31
CA GLU A 128 5.82 -13.28 6.87
C GLU A 128 6.90 -12.42 6.19
N ALA A 129 7.87 -13.07 5.55
CA ALA A 129 9.02 -12.41 4.93
C ALA A 129 8.64 -11.45 3.80
N VAL A 130 7.50 -11.67 3.14
CA VAL A 130 7.00 -10.83 2.05
C VAL A 130 6.82 -9.35 2.46
N PHE A 131 6.55 -9.09 3.75
CA PHE A 131 6.30 -7.73 4.23
C PHE A 131 7.56 -6.93 4.59
N GLY A 132 8.71 -7.56 4.68
CA GLY A 132 10.05 -6.95 4.80
C GLY A 132 10.11 -5.60 5.54
N ASN A 133 10.14 -4.51 4.79
CA ASN A 133 10.33 -3.14 5.28
C ASN A 133 9.05 -2.29 5.33
N VAL A 134 7.89 -2.91 5.44
CA VAL A 134 6.61 -2.18 5.53
C VAL A 134 6.59 -1.31 6.79
N GLN A 135 6.25 -0.04 6.61
CA GLN A 135 6.05 0.90 7.70
C GLN A 135 4.57 0.94 8.06
N LEU A 136 4.23 0.44 9.25
CA LEU A 136 2.85 0.49 9.74
C LEU A 136 2.56 1.89 10.29
N THR A 137 1.56 2.55 9.72
CA THR A 137 1.02 3.83 10.16
C THR A 137 -0.48 3.72 10.43
N GLN A 138 -1.15 4.81 10.77
CA GLN A 138 -2.56 4.78 11.15
C GLN A 138 -3.35 5.79 10.32
N PHE A 139 -4.60 5.43 10.02
CA PHE A 139 -5.55 6.31 9.35
C PHE A 139 -6.94 6.21 9.98
N ALA A 140 -7.55 7.36 10.24
CA ALA A 140 -8.98 7.50 10.56
C ALA A 140 -9.58 8.65 9.75
N PRO A 141 -10.71 8.44 9.06
CA PRO A 141 -11.36 9.50 8.28
C PRO A 141 -12.04 10.56 9.16
N VAL A 142 -12.39 10.19 10.38
CA VAL A 142 -13.11 11.06 11.33
C VAL A 142 -12.20 11.42 12.50
N THR A 143 -11.98 12.72 12.71
CA THR A 143 -11.23 13.25 13.85
C THR A 143 -11.99 13.02 15.19
N PRO A 144 -11.31 12.95 16.38
CA PRO A 144 -10.11 13.73 16.66
C PRO A 144 -8.77 12.99 16.61
N LEU A 145 -8.68 11.81 16.06
CA LEU A 145 -7.41 11.09 16.01
C LEU A 145 -6.46 11.81 15.03
N GLU A 146 -5.31 12.24 15.52
CA GLU A 146 -4.21 12.63 14.66
C GLU A 146 -3.77 11.39 13.88
N THR A 147 -4.00 11.41 12.57
CA THR A 147 -3.61 10.33 11.70
C THR A 147 -2.34 10.70 10.98
N ASP A 148 -1.37 9.82 11.08
CA ASP A 148 -0.05 9.99 10.48
C ASP A 148 0.13 8.93 9.40
N ILE A 149 -0.53 9.13 8.25
CA ILE A 149 -0.47 8.16 7.13
C ILE A 149 0.91 8.11 6.47
N ALA A 150 1.58 9.25 6.40
CA ALA A 150 2.95 9.48 5.93
C ALA A 150 3.34 10.92 6.25
N PRO A 151 4.64 11.28 6.26
CA PRO A 151 5.05 12.68 6.40
C PRO A 151 4.39 13.58 5.34
N PRO A 152 4.02 14.83 5.68
CA PRO A 152 3.42 15.75 4.71
C PRO A 152 4.28 15.91 3.45
N SER A 153 3.63 15.92 2.29
CA SER A 153 4.27 16.07 0.96
C SER A 153 5.43 15.09 0.73
N SER A 154 5.24 13.82 1.10
CA SER A 154 6.26 12.77 0.93
C SER A 154 5.80 11.59 0.09
N ALA A 155 4.50 11.36 -0.05
CA ALA A 155 3.97 10.23 -0.81
C ALA A 155 3.84 10.56 -2.30
N ASP A 156 4.35 9.69 -3.17
CA ASP A 156 4.16 9.77 -4.61
C ASP A 156 2.79 9.20 -5.01
N ARG A 157 2.36 8.15 -4.28
CA ARG A 157 1.08 7.46 -4.50
C ARG A 157 0.37 7.21 -3.19
N ILE A 158 -0.93 7.51 -3.16
CA ILE A 158 -1.83 7.04 -2.11
C ILE A 158 -2.89 6.18 -2.78
N LEU A 159 -3.07 4.96 -2.28
CA LEU A 159 -3.98 3.97 -2.86
C LEU A 159 -5.03 3.56 -1.84
N THR A 160 -6.28 3.57 -2.24
CA THR A 160 -7.39 3.09 -1.41
C THR A 160 -8.31 2.16 -2.20
N PHE A 161 -8.63 1.02 -1.59
CA PHE A 161 -9.37 -0.05 -2.25
C PHE A 161 -10.57 -0.48 -1.40
N ARG A 162 -11.78 -0.06 -1.81
CA ARG A 162 -13.06 -0.44 -1.19
C ARG A 162 -13.17 0.02 0.27
N ASN A 163 -12.90 1.29 0.50
CA ASN A 163 -12.94 1.89 1.82
C ASN A 163 -13.91 3.07 1.93
N LEU A 164 -14.15 3.81 0.83
CA LEU A 164 -14.94 5.05 0.84
C LEU A 164 -16.36 4.81 1.36
N HIS A 165 -17.01 3.73 0.90
CA HIS A 165 -18.34 3.35 1.39
C HIS A 165 -18.37 3.16 2.90
N ASN A 166 -17.31 2.57 3.51
CA ASN A 166 -17.22 2.41 4.95
C ASN A 166 -17.11 3.77 5.67
N TRP A 167 -16.34 4.70 5.11
CA TRP A 167 -16.21 6.03 5.71
C TRP A 167 -17.51 6.81 5.61
N TYR A 168 -18.18 6.72 4.45
CA TYR A 168 -19.49 7.33 4.25
C TYR A 168 -20.54 6.78 5.23
N MET A 169 -20.65 5.47 5.35
CA MET A 169 -21.61 4.81 6.25
C MET A 169 -21.39 5.14 7.73
N ASN A 170 -20.14 5.40 8.14
CA ASN A 170 -19.79 5.67 9.54
C ASN A 170 -19.71 7.16 9.90
N GLY A 171 -19.51 8.04 8.94
CA GLY A 171 -19.29 9.46 9.20
C GLY A 171 -19.81 10.41 8.12
N GLY A 172 -20.60 9.89 7.16
CA GLY A 172 -21.17 10.68 6.08
C GLY A 172 -20.14 11.25 5.11
N GLU A 173 -20.59 12.21 4.33
CA GLU A 173 -19.78 12.92 3.33
C GLU A 173 -18.53 13.58 3.92
N GLU A 174 -18.66 14.21 5.10
CA GLU A 174 -17.55 14.90 5.74
C GLU A 174 -16.41 13.94 6.10
N ALA A 175 -16.68 12.68 6.42
CA ALA A 175 -15.63 11.68 6.66
C ALA A 175 -14.82 11.39 5.38
N VAL A 176 -15.48 11.26 4.23
CA VAL A 176 -14.80 11.03 2.95
C VAL A 176 -14.01 12.27 2.53
N LEU A 177 -14.60 13.45 2.67
CA LEU A 177 -13.93 14.72 2.38
C LEU A 177 -12.71 14.96 3.29
N SER A 178 -12.83 14.63 4.58
CA SER A 178 -11.71 14.68 5.53
C SER A 178 -10.59 13.72 5.13
N ALA A 179 -10.92 12.50 4.69
CA ALA A 179 -9.95 11.54 4.17
C ALA A 179 -9.18 12.10 2.97
N PHE A 180 -9.89 12.64 1.99
CA PHE A 180 -9.26 13.23 0.80
C PHE A 180 -8.35 14.42 1.13
N ARG A 181 -8.73 15.28 2.07
CA ARG A 181 -7.87 16.38 2.55
C ARG A 181 -6.58 15.87 3.20
N GLN A 182 -6.64 14.80 3.99
CA GLN A 182 -5.45 14.16 4.58
C GLN A 182 -4.56 13.57 3.49
N PHE A 183 -5.12 12.90 2.48
CA PHE A 183 -4.37 12.38 1.34
C PHE A 183 -3.71 13.49 0.54
N HIS A 184 -4.43 14.58 0.29
CA HIS A 184 -3.87 15.75 -0.38
C HIS A 184 -2.69 16.36 0.40
N GLN A 185 -2.74 16.39 1.73
CA GLN A 185 -1.64 16.87 2.57
C GLN A 185 -0.41 15.97 2.47
N ALA A 186 -0.58 14.66 2.46
CA ALA A 186 0.52 13.70 2.44
C ALA A 186 1.19 13.55 1.07
N LEU A 187 0.45 13.74 -0.04
CA LEU A 187 0.97 13.65 -1.41
C LEU A 187 1.93 14.80 -1.74
N VAL A 188 2.98 14.48 -2.48
CA VAL A 188 3.82 15.48 -3.16
C VAL A 188 3.00 16.24 -4.23
N PRO A 189 3.42 17.47 -4.66
CA PRO A 189 2.89 18.06 -5.89
C PRO A 189 3.04 17.07 -7.06
N ASP A 190 2.04 16.97 -7.93
CA ASP A 190 1.95 15.98 -9.01
C ASP A 190 1.79 14.51 -8.56
N GLY A 191 1.67 14.26 -7.25
CA GLY A 191 1.39 12.93 -6.70
C GLY A 191 -0.01 12.44 -7.05
N VAL A 192 -0.19 11.12 -7.10
CA VAL A 192 -1.44 10.47 -7.53
C VAL A 192 -2.18 9.83 -6.37
N LEU A 193 -3.49 10.08 -6.32
CA LEU A 193 -4.45 9.33 -5.52
C LEU A 193 -5.16 8.32 -6.42
N GLY A 194 -4.99 7.02 -6.13
CA GLY A 194 -5.68 5.91 -6.77
C GLY A 194 -6.85 5.44 -5.91
N VAL A 195 -8.04 5.41 -6.49
CA VAL A 195 -9.27 5.03 -5.80
C VAL A 195 -9.97 3.90 -6.56
N VAL A 196 -10.25 2.81 -5.86
CA VAL A 196 -11.15 1.74 -6.35
C VAL A 196 -12.24 1.52 -5.31
N ASP A 197 -13.52 1.65 -5.70
CA ASP A 197 -14.62 1.31 -4.80
C ASP A 197 -15.81 0.72 -5.55
N HIS A 198 -16.76 0.18 -4.79
CA HIS A 198 -17.98 -0.45 -5.29
C HIS A 198 -18.89 0.60 -5.92
N ARG A 199 -19.27 0.39 -7.18
CA ARG A 199 -20.01 1.36 -7.99
C ARG A 199 -21.52 1.23 -7.79
N LEU A 200 -22.16 2.27 -7.25
CA LEU A 200 -23.60 2.44 -7.32
C LEU A 200 -23.97 3.03 -8.69
N PRO A 201 -24.94 2.47 -9.43
CA PRO A 201 -25.41 3.08 -10.66
C PRO A 201 -25.88 4.51 -10.44
N GLU A 202 -25.51 5.44 -11.33
CA GLU A 202 -25.84 6.87 -11.21
C GLU A 202 -27.37 7.14 -11.12
N ALA A 203 -28.19 6.27 -11.74
CA ALA A 203 -29.64 6.35 -11.69
C ALA A 203 -30.26 5.88 -10.35
N ALA A 204 -29.48 5.21 -9.48
CA ALA A 204 -29.96 4.77 -8.17
C ALA A 204 -30.21 5.97 -7.25
N ALA A 205 -31.09 5.79 -6.28
CA ALA A 205 -31.34 6.82 -5.27
C ALA A 205 -30.11 7.01 -4.36
N ASP A 206 -29.82 8.26 -3.96
CA ASP A 206 -28.62 8.58 -3.17
C ASP A 206 -28.64 7.95 -1.78
N ASP A 207 -29.82 7.73 -1.20
CA ASP A 207 -30.00 7.08 0.09
C ASP A 207 -29.54 5.61 0.10
N ALA A 208 -29.43 4.97 -1.07
CA ALA A 208 -28.87 3.62 -1.19
C ALA A 208 -27.39 3.56 -0.75
N MET A 209 -26.62 4.64 -0.88
CA MET A 209 -25.23 4.70 -0.42
C MET A 209 -25.10 4.48 1.10
N ALA A 210 -26.15 4.80 1.88
CA ALA A 210 -26.09 4.79 3.34
C ALA A 210 -25.92 3.39 3.95
N ASN A 211 -26.28 2.33 3.23
CA ASN A 211 -26.32 0.97 3.79
C ASN A 211 -26.01 -0.15 2.80
N SER A 212 -25.81 0.15 1.52
CA SER A 212 -25.56 -0.88 0.49
C SER A 212 -24.09 -1.28 0.31
N GLY A 213 -23.16 -0.44 0.80
CA GLY A 213 -21.75 -0.62 0.55
C GLY A 213 -21.30 -0.22 -0.87
N TYR A 214 -22.17 0.47 -1.62
CA TYR A 214 -21.88 1.05 -2.93
C TYR A 214 -21.90 2.57 -2.85
N VAL A 215 -21.08 3.24 -3.65
CA VAL A 215 -21.06 4.71 -3.78
C VAL A 215 -21.06 5.11 -5.25
N LYS A 216 -21.66 6.27 -5.57
CA LYS A 216 -21.67 6.81 -6.93
C LYS A 216 -20.29 7.33 -7.33
N GLU A 217 -19.88 7.01 -8.55
CA GLU A 217 -18.60 7.48 -9.10
C GLU A 217 -18.57 9.01 -9.20
N SER A 218 -19.65 9.64 -9.70
CA SER A 218 -19.78 11.08 -9.81
C SER A 218 -19.64 11.81 -8.47
N TRP A 219 -20.24 11.26 -7.40
CA TRP A 219 -20.14 11.81 -6.05
C TRP A 219 -18.71 11.73 -5.49
N VAL A 220 -17.98 10.63 -5.75
CA VAL A 220 -16.58 10.49 -5.34
C VAL A 220 -15.70 11.51 -6.04
N ILE A 221 -15.92 11.72 -7.35
CA ILE A 221 -15.19 12.72 -8.13
C ILE A 221 -15.42 14.12 -7.56
N GLU A 222 -16.67 14.50 -7.29
CA GLU A 222 -17.01 15.80 -6.71
C GLU A 222 -16.30 16.06 -5.38
N LEU A 223 -16.28 15.08 -4.47
CA LEU A 223 -15.60 15.22 -3.17
C LEU A 223 -14.07 15.31 -3.31
N ALA A 224 -13.48 14.54 -4.23
CA ALA A 224 -12.04 14.63 -4.47
C ALA A 224 -11.66 16.02 -5.03
N GLU A 225 -12.46 16.57 -5.93
CA GLU A 225 -12.27 17.94 -6.47
C GLU A 225 -12.44 19.00 -5.37
N GLN A 226 -13.42 18.86 -4.49
CA GLN A 226 -13.57 19.74 -3.31
C GLN A 226 -12.37 19.68 -2.36
N ALA A 227 -11.66 18.54 -2.29
CA ALA A 227 -10.44 18.39 -1.53
C ALA A 227 -9.19 18.94 -2.23
N GLY A 228 -9.32 19.43 -3.49
CA GLY A 228 -8.24 20.03 -4.27
C GLY A 228 -7.55 19.10 -5.25
N PHE A 229 -8.11 17.92 -5.51
CA PHE A 229 -7.63 17.01 -6.55
C PHE A 229 -8.18 17.36 -7.93
N GLU A 230 -7.49 16.90 -8.97
CA GLU A 230 -7.98 16.91 -10.35
C GLU A 230 -8.15 15.46 -10.82
N LEU A 231 -9.33 15.14 -11.40
CA LEU A 231 -9.53 13.85 -12.06
C LEU A 231 -8.66 13.78 -13.31
N VAL A 232 -7.80 12.78 -13.40
CA VAL A 232 -6.95 12.52 -14.57
C VAL A 232 -7.63 11.54 -15.52
N GLU A 233 -8.14 10.42 -14.95
CA GLU A 233 -8.67 9.32 -15.75
C GLU A 233 -9.58 8.42 -14.91
N SER A 234 -10.62 7.87 -15.56
CA SER A 234 -11.45 6.77 -15.05
C SER A 234 -11.21 5.53 -15.87
N SER A 235 -11.29 4.33 -15.25
CA SER A 235 -11.07 3.07 -15.93
C SER A 235 -12.06 2.00 -15.52
N GLU A 236 -12.43 1.15 -16.48
CA GLU A 236 -13.29 -0.01 -16.30
C GLU A 236 -12.51 -1.32 -15.99
N ILE A 237 -11.24 -1.22 -15.61
CA ILE A 237 -10.38 -2.38 -15.30
C ILE A 237 -11.04 -3.31 -14.27
N ASN A 238 -11.73 -2.75 -13.27
CA ASN A 238 -12.37 -3.50 -12.19
C ASN A 238 -13.90 -3.56 -12.33
N ALA A 239 -14.44 -3.27 -13.51
CA ALA A 239 -15.87 -3.34 -13.75
C ALA A 239 -16.38 -4.78 -13.82
N ASN A 240 -17.58 -4.99 -13.29
CA ASN A 240 -18.30 -6.25 -13.41
C ASN A 240 -19.78 -5.99 -13.79
N PRO A 241 -20.14 -6.07 -15.07
CA PRO A 241 -21.50 -5.77 -15.53
C PRO A 241 -22.55 -6.79 -15.07
N LYS A 242 -22.16 -7.88 -14.39
CA LYS A 242 -23.11 -8.83 -13.80
C LYS A 242 -23.65 -8.35 -12.45
N ASP A 243 -22.94 -7.43 -11.79
CA ASP A 243 -23.36 -6.84 -10.53
C ASP A 243 -24.32 -5.69 -10.79
N THR A 244 -25.55 -5.85 -10.36
CA THR A 244 -26.65 -4.86 -10.51
C THR A 244 -26.73 -3.89 -9.34
N ALA A 245 -25.96 -4.11 -8.28
CA ALA A 245 -25.87 -3.29 -7.06
C ALA A 245 -27.21 -3.10 -6.31
N ASP A 246 -28.17 -4.02 -6.50
CA ASP A 246 -29.52 -3.98 -5.90
C ASP A 246 -29.79 -5.19 -4.99
N HIS A 247 -28.73 -5.81 -4.47
CA HIS A 247 -28.80 -6.98 -3.61
C HIS A 247 -29.39 -6.64 -2.23
N PRO A 248 -30.17 -7.54 -1.59
CA PRO A 248 -30.83 -7.29 -0.31
C PRO A 248 -29.90 -6.82 0.82
N ASN A 249 -28.69 -7.42 0.92
CA ASN A 249 -27.64 -7.02 1.86
C ASN A 249 -26.53 -6.18 1.19
N GLY A 250 -26.86 -5.49 0.09
CA GLY A 250 -25.88 -4.71 -0.67
C GLY A 250 -24.70 -5.56 -1.15
N VAL A 251 -23.53 -4.94 -1.23
CA VAL A 251 -22.29 -5.57 -1.72
C VAL A 251 -21.88 -6.83 -0.93
N TRP A 252 -22.35 -6.97 0.31
CA TRP A 252 -21.99 -8.11 1.17
C TRP A 252 -22.68 -9.41 0.78
N ASN A 253 -23.71 -9.39 -0.08
CA ASN A 253 -24.22 -10.62 -0.70
C ASN A 253 -23.19 -11.27 -1.62
N LEU A 254 -22.30 -10.49 -2.22
CA LEU A 254 -21.32 -10.97 -3.19
C LEU A 254 -20.05 -11.56 -2.51
N PRO A 255 -19.28 -12.37 -3.24
CA PRO A 255 -17.95 -12.78 -2.81
C PRO A 255 -17.03 -11.59 -2.46
N PRO A 256 -16.17 -11.77 -1.47
CA PRO A 256 -15.90 -12.97 -0.67
C PRO A 256 -16.79 -13.11 0.56
N THR A 257 -17.69 -12.15 0.83
CA THR A 257 -18.48 -12.11 2.07
C THR A 257 -19.59 -13.15 2.05
N LEU A 258 -20.35 -13.23 0.95
CA LEU A 258 -21.48 -14.15 0.77
C LEU A 258 -22.45 -14.13 1.96
N ASN A 259 -22.78 -12.92 2.44
CA ASN A 259 -23.75 -12.74 3.51
C ASN A 259 -25.16 -12.86 2.93
N VAL A 260 -25.66 -14.08 2.80
CA VAL A 260 -26.97 -14.42 2.28
C VAL A 260 -27.93 -14.77 3.41
N GLU A 261 -29.22 -14.48 3.22
CA GLU A 261 -30.23 -14.84 4.20
C GLU A 261 -30.45 -16.36 4.25
N GLU A 262 -30.92 -16.86 5.39
CA GLU A 262 -31.18 -18.28 5.56
C GLU A 262 -32.28 -18.75 4.60
N GLY A 263 -31.93 -19.68 3.72
CA GLY A 263 -32.83 -20.23 2.70
C GLY A 263 -32.62 -19.67 1.30
N ASP A 264 -31.81 -18.63 1.14
CA ASP A 264 -31.43 -18.10 -0.16
C ASP A 264 -30.31 -18.94 -0.82
N ASP A 265 -30.29 -18.93 -2.15
CA ASP A 265 -29.30 -19.66 -2.94
C ASP A 265 -28.02 -18.81 -3.13
N ALA A 266 -26.98 -19.07 -2.35
CA ALA A 266 -25.70 -18.41 -2.45
C ALA A 266 -25.04 -18.53 -3.85
N SER A 267 -25.38 -19.60 -4.61
CA SER A 267 -24.78 -19.82 -5.93
C SER A 267 -25.13 -18.73 -6.95
N VAL A 268 -26.24 -18.03 -6.75
CA VAL A 268 -26.64 -16.88 -7.57
C VAL A 268 -25.61 -15.74 -7.43
N TYR A 269 -25.17 -15.47 -6.22
CA TYR A 269 -24.19 -14.43 -5.92
C TYR A 269 -22.76 -14.87 -6.31
N GLU A 270 -22.42 -16.14 -6.11
CA GLU A 270 -21.16 -16.72 -6.57
C GLU A 270 -21.00 -16.61 -8.10
N ALA A 271 -22.08 -16.78 -8.85
CA ALA A 271 -22.09 -16.68 -10.32
C ALA A 271 -21.86 -15.23 -10.83
N ILE A 272 -22.18 -14.22 -10.00
CA ILE A 272 -21.87 -12.81 -10.27
C ILE A 272 -20.36 -12.57 -10.10
N GLY A 273 -19.76 -13.14 -9.05
CA GLY A 273 -18.39 -12.88 -8.65
C GLY A 273 -18.26 -11.66 -7.72
N GLU A 274 -17.09 -11.01 -7.68
CA GLU A 274 -16.91 -9.78 -6.92
C GLU A 274 -17.69 -8.61 -7.57
N SER A 275 -18.00 -7.59 -6.78
CA SER A 275 -18.80 -6.43 -7.20
C SER A 275 -18.25 -5.67 -8.40
N ASP A 276 -19.13 -4.90 -9.04
CA ASP A 276 -18.75 -3.84 -9.97
C ASP A 276 -18.01 -2.72 -9.25
N ARG A 277 -16.93 -2.22 -9.85
CA ARG A 277 -16.08 -1.19 -9.24
C ARG A 277 -15.57 -0.20 -10.27
N PHE A 278 -15.68 1.08 -9.94
CA PHE A 278 -14.94 2.11 -10.65
C PHE A 278 -13.47 2.12 -10.22
N THR A 279 -12.61 2.64 -11.08
CA THR A 279 -11.19 2.84 -10.81
C THR A 279 -10.82 4.26 -11.25
N LEU A 280 -10.52 5.14 -10.30
CA LEU A 280 -10.29 6.57 -10.53
C LEU A 280 -8.85 6.95 -10.21
N LYS A 281 -8.24 7.71 -11.10
CA LYS A 281 -6.92 8.31 -10.92
C LYS A 281 -7.05 9.81 -10.79
N PHE A 282 -6.68 10.33 -9.62
CA PHE A 282 -6.63 11.76 -9.35
C PHE A 282 -5.20 12.23 -9.20
N ARG A 283 -4.96 13.52 -9.44
CA ARG A 283 -3.67 14.15 -9.27
C ARG A 283 -3.77 15.35 -8.33
N LYS A 284 -2.77 15.51 -7.46
CA LYS A 284 -2.58 16.75 -6.72
C LYS A 284 -1.93 17.78 -7.62
N PRO A 285 -2.60 18.92 -7.94
CA PRO A 285 -2.04 19.92 -8.81
C PRO A 285 -0.69 20.47 -8.31
N VAL A 286 0.18 20.85 -9.25
CA VAL A 286 1.38 21.62 -8.95
C VAL A 286 0.95 23.07 -8.75
N GLN A 287 1.10 23.56 -7.52
CA GLN A 287 0.78 24.96 -7.18
C GLN A 287 1.90 25.90 -7.60
#